data_2adef4c6b603a3a53a31680300a3b22b
#
_entry.id   2adef4c6b603a3a53a31680300a3b22b
#
_cell.length_a   1.000
_cell.length_b   1.000
_cell.length_c   1.000
_cell.angle_alpha   90.00
_cell.angle_beta   90.00
_cell.angle_gamma   90.00
#
_symmetry.space_group_name_H-M   'P 1'
#
loop_
_entity.id
_entity.type
_entity.pdbx_description
1 polymer ?
#
loop_
_entity_poly.entity_id
_entity_poly.type
_entity_poly.pdbx_seq_one_letter_code
_entity_poly.pdbx_strand_id
1 'polypeptide(L)'
;MKKVIAINGSPRRNGNTAELLQQALKGAQEAGAETELINLYSLNFKGCISCFYCKRKDKEHGTCAMKDDLTPVIERIKEADALIMGVPVYFMNLSSGMSAFIERLLFPTTFTATKFRRYFPSLCPMPLSTP
;
A
#
# COMPACT_ATOMS: atom_id res chain seq x y z
N MET A 1 21.42 -5.97 5.74
CA MET A 1 21.45 -5.18 4.49
C MET A 1 20.12 -4.45 4.41
N LYS A 2 20.12 -3.18 4.05
CA LYS A 2 18.88 -2.41 3.91
C LYS A 2 18.11 -2.84 2.67
N LYS A 3 16.79 -2.92 2.76
CA LYS A 3 15.91 -3.30 1.66
C LYS A 3 15.03 -2.13 1.24
N VAL A 4 15.08 -1.78 -0.05
CA VAL A 4 14.29 -0.69 -0.63
C VAL A 4 13.37 -1.25 -1.71
N ILE A 5 12.08 -1.02 -1.57
CA ILE A 5 11.07 -1.41 -2.57
C ILE A 5 10.54 -0.17 -3.26
N ALA A 6 10.48 -0.20 -4.59
CA ALA A 6 9.82 0.82 -5.38
C ALA A 6 8.54 0.29 -6.03
N ILE A 7 7.49 1.07 -5.99
CA ILE A 7 6.19 0.75 -6.57
C ILE A 7 5.94 1.65 -7.78
N ASN A 8 5.83 1.05 -8.95
CA ASN A 8 5.43 1.74 -10.17
C ASN A 8 3.90 1.72 -10.32
N GLY A 9 3.26 2.85 -10.10
CA GLY A 9 1.83 3.08 -10.27
C GLY A 9 1.42 3.53 -11.66
N SER A 10 2.34 3.45 -12.64
CA SER A 10 2.02 3.71 -14.05
C SER A 10 1.60 2.43 -14.77
N PRO A 11 0.57 2.49 -15.64
CA PRO A 11 0.24 1.38 -16.52
C PRO A 11 1.34 1.10 -17.57
N ARG A 12 2.21 2.07 -17.82
CA ARG A 12 3.36 1.92 -18.72
C ARG A 12 4.55 1.38 -17.93
N ARG A 13 4.96 0.15 -18.22
CA ARG A 13 6.10 -0.51 -17.54
C ARG A 13 7.42 0.20 -17.78
N ASN A 14 7.62 0.78 -18.95
CA ASN A 14 8.86 1.42 -19.40
C ASN A 14 8.64 2.92 -19.73
N GLY A 15 7.81 3.60 -18.93
CA GLY A 15 7.58 5.03 -19.06
C GLY A 15 8.46 5.86 -18.11
N ASN A 16 8.29 7.18 -18.14
CA ASN A 16 9.09 8.11 -17.33
C ASN A 16 9.05 7.79 -15.82
N THR A 17 7.89 7.38 -15.30
CA THR A 17 7.76 6.99 -13.89
C THR A 17 8.66 5.81 -13.56
N ALA A 18 8.69 4.78 -14.42
CA ALA A 18 9.54 3.61 -14.21
C ALA A 18 11.03 3.98 -14.28
N GLU A 19 11.41 4.84 -15.23
CA GLU A 19 12.79 5.31 -15.37
C GLU A 19 13.27 6.06 -14.12
N LEU A 20 12.46 6.99 -13.60
CA LEU A 20 12.78 7.71 -12.36
C LEU A 20 12.94 6.77 -11.16
N LEU A 21 12.06 5.77 -11.04
CA LEU A 21 12.15 4.77 -9.99
C LEU A 21 13.41 3.91 -10.12
N GLN A 22 13.78 3.51 -11.35
CA GLN A 22 15.00 2.76 -11.60
C GLN A 22 16.25 3.54 -11.22
N GLN A 23 16.30 4.83 -11.52
CA GLN A 23 17.42 5.70 -11.12
C GLN A 23 17.50 5.84 -9.59
N ALA A 24 16.35 6.00 -8.91
CA ALA A 24 16.31 6.03 -7.45
C ALA A 24 16.80 4.71 -6.83
N LEU A 25 16.36 3.57 -7.37
CA LEU A 25 16.80 2.25 -6.93
C LEU A 25 18.29 2.01 -7.19
N LYS A 26 18.81 2.49 -8.33
CA LYS A 26 20.24 2.43 -8.64
C LYS A 26 21.07 3.15 -7.58
N GLY A 27 20.66 4.38 -7.20
CA GLY A 27 21.30 5.12 -6.11
C GLY A 27 21.27 4.36 -4.77
N ALA A 28 20.15 3.68 -4.46
CA ALA A 28 20.05 2.85 -3.26
C ALA A 28 21.01 1.62 -3.33
N GLN A 29 21.13 0.99 -4.49
CA GLN A 29 22.06 -0.13 -4.72
C GLN A 29 23.52 0.31 -4.56
N GLU A 30 23.89 1.47 -5.10
CA GLU A 30 25.24 2.04 -4.95
C GLU A 30 25.56 2.34 -3.49
N ALA A 31 24.54 2.61 -2.66
CA ALA A 31 24.66 2.75 -1.21
C ALA A 31 24.61 1.40 -0.44
N GLY A 32 24.58 0.26 -1.15
CA GLY A 32 24.63 -1.08 -0.56
C GLY A 32 23.28 -1.66 -0.15
N ALA A 33 22.16 -1.13 -0.65
CA ALA A 33 20.83 -1.67 -0.38
C ALA A 33 20.42 -2.77 -1.38
N GLU A 34 19.64 -3.73 -0.91
CA GLU A 34 18.85 -4.62 -1.77
C GLU A 34 17.66 -3.84 -2.32
N THR A 35 17.37 -3.97 -3.62
CA THR A 35 16.30 -3.20 -4.25
C THR A 35 15.34 -4.06 -5.05
N GLU A 36 14.06 -3.69 -5.07
CA GLU A 36 13.02 -4.36 -5.84
C GLU A 36 12.10 -3.32 -6.49
N LEU A 37 11.77 -3.50 -7.79
CA LEU A 37 10.76 -2.70 -8.50
C LEU A 37 9.52 -3.54 -8.75
N ILE A 38 8.37 -3.05 -8.31
CA ILE A 38 7.07 -3.71 -8.46
C ILE A 38 6.16 -2.86 -9.35
N ASN A 39 5.64 -3.47 -10.42
CA ASN A 39 4.68 -2.83 -11.32
C ASN A 39 3.26 -3.19 -10.91
N LEU A 40 2.49 -2.23 -10.37
CA LEU A 40 1.12 -2.48 -9.88
C LEU A 40 0.18 -3.01 -10.96
N TYR A 41 0.30 -2.48 -12.17
CA TYR A 41 -0.58 -2.89 -13.29
C TYR A 41 -0.25 -4.29 -13.85
N SER A 42 0.75 -4.97 -13.32
CA SER A 42 1.01 -6.38 -13.58
C SER A 42 0.30 -7.32 -12.60
N LEU A 43 -0.29 -6.77 -11.56
CA LEU A 43 -0.94 -7.51 -10.47
C LEU A 43 -2.45 -7.48 -10.65
N ASN A 44 -3.09 -8.59 -10.34
CA ASN A 44 -4.55 -8.66 -10.28
C ASN A 44 -5.01 -8.45 -8.83
N PHE A 45 -5.48 -7.25 -8.51
CA PHE A 45 -5.97 -6.92 -7.18
C PHE A 45 -7.06 -5.84 -7.23
N LYS A 46 -7.77 -5.68 -6.13
CA LYS A 46 -8.81 -4.65 -5.94
C LYS A 46 -8.48 -3.73 -4.77
N GLY A 47 -9.06 -2.55 -4.79
CA GLY A 47 -9.05 -1.61 -3.67
C GLY A 47 -9.76 -2.15 -2.42
N CYS A 48 -9.73 -1.40 -1.35
CA CYS A 48 -10.39 -1.78 -0.10
C CYS A 48 -11.92 -1.83 -0.27
N ILE A 49 -12.54 -2.91 0.17
CA ILE A 49 -14.00 -3.10 0.12
C ILE A 49 -14.70 -2.75 1.44
N SER A 50 -14.00 -2.11 2.36
CA SER A 50 -14.53 -1.67 3.67
C SER A 50 -15.17 -2.80 4.50
N CYS A 51 -14.64 -3.99 4.45
CA CYS A 51 -15.15 -5.14 5.24
C CYS A 51 -14.75 -5.08 6.72
N PHE A 52 -13.87 -4.18 7.12
CA PHE A 52 -13.34 -3.99 8.48
C PHE A 52 -12.73 -5.23 9.14
N TYR A 53 -12.46 -6.27 8.41
CA TYR A 53 -11.82 -7.48 8.94
C TYR A 53 -10.50 -7.18 9.66
N CYS A 54 -9.65 -6.32 9.05
CA CYS A 54 -8.36 -5.89 9.61
C CYS A 54 -8.47 -5.04 10.89
N LYS A 55 -9.68 -4.64 11.27
CA LYS A 55 -9.97 -3.84 12.49
C LYS A 55 -10.60 -4.66 13.60
N ARG A 56 -10.88 -5.93 13.38
CA ARG A 56 -11.50 -6.80 14.39
C ARG A 56 -10.52 -7.10 15.51
N LYS A 57 -11.03 -7.11 16.75
CA LYS A 57 -10.21 -7.39 17.96
C LYS A 57 -9.72 -8.84 18.03
N ASP A 58 -10.49 -9.76 17.42
CA ASP A 58 -10.23 -11.20 17.41
C ASP A 58 -9.30 -11.65 16.26
N LYS A 59 -8.80 -10.70 15.47
CA LYS A 59 -7.93 -10.96 14.32
C LYS A 59 -6.61 -10.19 14.43
N GLU A 60 -5.62 -10.68 13.70
CA GLU A 60 -4.32 -10.04 13.61
C GLU A 60 -4.46 -8.66 12.95
N HIS A 61 -4.02 -7.62 13.68
CA HIS A 61 -4.03 -6.26 13.17
C HIS A 61 -3.03 -6.10 12.02
N GLY A 62 -3.45 -5.34 11.03
CA GLY A 62 -2.60 -5.07 9.86
C GLY A 62 -2.72 -6.12 8.75
N THR A 63 -3.60 -7.14 8.92
CA THR A 63 -3.82 -8.18 7.93
C THR A 63 -5.14 -7.96 7.20
N CYS A 64 -5.11 -7.84 5.87
CA CYS A 64 -6.29 -7.77 5.03
C CYS A 64 -6.89 -9.16 4.80
N ALA A 65 -8.22 -9.27 4.82
CA ALA A 65 -8.91 -10.52 4.52
C ALA A 65 -8.83 -10.94 3.04
N MET A 66 -8.65 -9.95 2.15
CA MET A 66 -8.55 -10.21 0.71
C MET A 66 -7.23 -10.90 0.39
N LYS A 67 -7.32 -12.01 -0.34
CA LYS A 67 -6.18 -12.80 -0.81
C LYS A 67 -6.09 -12.65 -2.33
N ASP A 68 -5.13 -11.88 -2.79
CA ASP A 68 -4.87 -11.59 -4.20
C ASP A 68 -3.36 -11.36 -4.42
N ASP A 69 -2.97 -10.96 -5.64
CA ASP A 69 -1.56 -10.73 -5.99
C ASP A 69 -0.89 -9.64 -5.15
N LEU A 70 -1.68 -8.75 -4.53
CA LEU A 70 -1.14 -7.71 -3.66
C LEU A 70 -0.75 -8.23 -2.27
N THR A 71 -1.33 -9.33 -1.81
CA THR A 71 -1.05 -9.89 -0.48
C THR A 71 0.46 -10.15 -0.26
N PRO A 72 1.17 -10.91 -1.10
CA PRO A 72 2.60 -11.13 -0.91
C PRO A 72 3.44 -9.87 -1.09
N VAL A 73 2.98 -8.91 -1.88
CA VAL A 73 3.66 -7.62 -2.04
C VAL A 73 3.63 -6.82 -0.74
N ILE A 74 2.47 -6.74 -0.09
CA ILE A 74 2.31 -6.05 1.20
C ILE A 74 3.20 -6.69 2.27
N GLU A 75 3.30 -8.01 2.33
CA GLU A 75 4.18 -8.68 3.29
C GLU A 75 5.66 -8.32 3.05
N ARG A 76 6.12 -8.31 1.79
CA ARG A 76 7.49 -7.85 1.47
C ARG A 76 7.73 -6.37 1.83
N ILE A 77 6.71 -5.51 1.67
CA ILE A 77 6.81 -4.09 2.05
C ILE A 77 6.94 -3.93 3.56
N LYS A 78 6.24 -4.74 4.36
CA LYS A 78 6.37 -4.71 5.82
C LYS A 78 7.80 -5.06 6.30
N GLU A 79 8.52 -5.87 5.55
CA GLU A 79 9.90 -6.27 5.83
C GLU A 79 10.93 -5.29 5.25
N ALA A 80 10.52 -4.33 4.43
CA ALA A 80 11.41 -3.36 3.80
C ALA A 80 11.74 -2.19 4.75
N ASP A 81 12.94 -1.65 4.60
CA ASP A 81 13.38 -0.46 5.34
C ASP A 81 12.86 0.85 4.72
N ALA A 82 12.62 0.84 3.41
CA ALA A 82 12.09 2.01 2.69
C ALA A 82 11.18 1.62 1.52
N LEU A 83 10.19 2.48 1.29
CA LEU A 83 9.24 2.36 0.19
C LEU A 83 9.26 3.65 -0.65
N ILE A 84 9.46 3.50 -1.96
CA ILE A 84 9.38 4.58 -2.94
C ILE A 84 8.16 4.34 -3.82
N MET A 85 7.28 5.33 -3.91
CA MET A 85 6.08 5.24 -4.76
C MET A 85 6.19 6.24 -5.91
N GLY A 86 6.20 5.74 -7.16
CA GLY A 86 6.15 6.53 -8.36
C GLY A 86 4.79 6.42 -9.03
N VAL A 87 4.18 7.56 -9.35
CA VAL A 87 2.83 7.59 -9.94
C VAL A 87 2.68 8.73 -10.92
N PRO A 88 2.09 8.51 -12.09
CA PRO A 88 1.68 9.59 -12.98
C PRO A 88 0.47 10.32 -12.39
N VAL A 89 0.39 11.62 -12.63
CA VAL A 89 -0.80 12.41 -12.30
C VAL A 89 -1.83 12.27 -13.41
N TYR A 90 -2.96 11.68 -13.09
CA TYR A 90 -4.09 11.53 -14.00
C TYR A 90 -5.28 12.35 -13.48
N PHE A 91 -5.70 13.30 -14.29
CA PHE A 91 -6.82 14.17 -13.95
C PHE A 91 -6.69 14.76 -12.53
N MET A 92 -5.54 15.35 -12.23
CA MET A 92 -5.18 15.97 -10.94
C MET A 92 -5.17 14.99 -9.74
N ASN A 93 -5.11 13.69 -9.97
CA ASN A 93 -5.12 12.68 -8.92
C ASN A 93 -4.11 11.55 -9.21
N LEU A 94 -3.97 10.64 -8.26
CA LEU A 94 -3.21 9.41 -8.42
C LEU A 94 -3.87 8.50 -9.47
N SER A 95 -3.08 7.63 -10.09
CA SER A 95 -3.66 6.55 -10.90
C SER A 95 -4.55 5.65 -10.04
N SER A 96 -5.58 5.05 -10.64
CA SER A 96 -6.52 4.17 -9.93
C SER A 96 -5.83 2.99 -9.24
N GLY A 97 -4.84 2.39 -9.90
CA GLY A 97 -4.05 1.31 -9.31
C GLY A 97 -3.25 1.75 -8.08
N MET A 98 -2.67 2.94 -8.09
CA MET A 98 -1.97 3.49 -6.92
C MET A 98 -2.95 3.81 -5.78
N SER A 99 -4.11 4.38 -6.07
CA SER A 99 -5.13 4.64 -5.05
C SER A 99 -5.57 3.34 -4.37
N ALA A 100 -5.90 2.32 -5.16
CA ALA A 100 -6.28 1.00 -4.64
C ALA A 100 -5.17 0.35 -3.80
N PHE A 101 -3.90 0.50 -4.22
CA PHE A 101 -2.74 0.03 -3.48
C PHE A 101 -2.60 0.73 -2.12
N ILE A 102 -2.70 2.06 -2.10
CA ILE A 102 -2.57 2.85 -0.86
C ILE A 102 -3.67 2.48 0.13
N GLU A 103 -4.91 2.32 -0.33
CA GLU A 103 -6.03 1.86 0.51
C GLU A 103 -5.72 0.51 1.18
N ARG A 104 -5.22 -0.44 0.40
CA ARG A 104 -4.90 -1.79 0.86
C ARG A 104 -3.68 -1.86 1.76
N LEU A 105 -2.70 -0.96 1.57
CA LEU A 105 -1.49 -0.88 2.37
C LEU A 105 -1.75 -0.17 3.72
N LEU A 106 -2.36 1.00 3.67
CA LEU A 106 -2.43 1.89 4.83
C LEU A 106 -3.64 1.60 5.72
N PHE A 107 -4.81 1.31 5.18
CA PHE A 107 -6.00 1.13 6.01
C PHE A 107 -5.87 0.01 7.03
N PRO A 108 -5.29 -1.16 6.73
CA PRO A 108 -5.06 -2.20 7.73
C PRO A 108 -4.12 -1.78 8.87
N THR A 109 -3.11 -0.97 8.56
CA THR A 109 -2.02 -0.66 9.50
C THR A 109 -2.25 0.62 10.32
N THR A 110 -3.04 1.57 9.83
CA THR A 110 -3.05 2.93 10.36
C THR A 110 -3.86 3.13 11.64
N PHE A 111 -5.03 2.54 11.81
CA PHE A 111 -5.83 2.77 13.02
C PHE A 111 -6.61 1.52 13.46
N THR A 112 -6.53 1.20 14.74
CA THR A 112 -7.59 0.39 15.34
C THR A 112 -8.89 1.19 15.32
N ALA A 113 -10.04 0.53 15.17
CA ALA A 113 -11.35 1.19 15.19
C ALA A 113 -11.52 2.13 16.40
N THR A 114 -10.92 1.76 17.54
CA THR A 114 -10.93 2.55 18.78
C THR A 114 -10.11 3.83 18.67
N LYS A 115 -8.92 3.79 18.02
CA LYS A 115 -8.09 4.98 17.82
C LYS A 115 -8.71 5.90 16.77
N PHE A 116 -9.24 5.35 15.68
CA PHE A 116 -9.92 6.13 14.66
C PHE A 116 -11.10 6.92 15.22
N ARG A 117 -11.94 6.27 16.05
CA ARG A 117 -13.08 6.91 16.73
C ARG A 117 -12.66 8.03 17.69
N ARG A 118 -11.48 7.91 18.33
CA ARG A 118 -10.96 8.95 19.24
C ARG A 118 -10.57 10.22 18.48
N TYR A 119 -9.99 10.09 17.29
CA TYR A 119 -9.50 11.23 16.51
C TYR A 119 -10.54 11.80 15.54
N PHE A 120 -11.49 10.97 15.10
CA PHE A 120 -12.52 11.35 14.12
C PHE A 120 -13.92 10.84 14.55
N PRO A 121 -14.45 11.31 15.67
CA PRO A 121 -15.74 10.83 16.19
C PRO A 121 -16.92 11.08 15.24
N SER A 122 -16.84 12.13 14.43
CA SER A 122 -17.88 12.53 13.48
C SER A 122 -17.88 11.70 12.17
N LEU A 123 -16.80 11.02 11.85
CA LEU A 123 -16.67 10.22 10.61
C LEU A 123 -17.04 8.74 10.80
N CYS A 124 -17.32 8.33 12.01
CA CYS A 124 -17.72 6.94 12.29
C CYS A 124 -19.10 6.91 12.98
N PRO A 125 -20.21 7.16 12.23
CA PRO A 125 -21.55 7.19 12.81
C PRO A 125 -22.13 5.81 13.12
N MET A 126 -21.48 4.71 12.74
CA MET A 126 -22.01 3.39 13.03
C MET A 126 -21.76 2.99 14.49
N PRO A 127 -22.81 2.62 15.25
CA PRO A 127 -22.63 1.93 16.50
C PRO A 127 -21.90 0.59 16.17
N LEU A 128 -20.76 0.37 16.81
CA LEU A 128 -20.21 -0.97 16.86
C LEU A 128 -21.29 -1.82 17.52
N SER A 129 -22.01 -2.62 16.73
CA SER A 129 -22.83 -3.68 17.28
C SER A 129 -21.91 -4.53 18.15
N THR A 130 -22.04 -4.36 19.44
CA THR A 130 -21.49 -5.31 20.42
C THR A 130 -22.10 -6.66 20.11
N PRO A 131 -21.30 -7.74 20.08
CA PRO A 131 -21.81 -9.07 19.98
C PRO A 131 -22.72 -9.40 21.15
#